data_51a172f99e463af40d9d33856a46d59c
#
_entry.id   51a172f99e463af40d9d33856a46d59c
#
_cell.length_a   1.000
_cell.length_b   1.000
_cell.length_c   1.000
_cell.angle_alpha   90.00
_cell.angle_beta   90.00
_cell.angle_gamma   90.00
#
_symmetry.space_group_name_H-M   'P 1'
#
loop_
_entity.id
_entity.type
_entity.pdbx_description
1 polymer ?
#
loop_
_entity_poly.entity_id
_entity_poly.type
_entity_poly.pdbx_seq_one_letter_code
_entity_poly.pdbx_strand_id
1 'polypeptide(L)'
;MISLDCDYNNGAHPKVLQRLIETNSERTGCYGFDIYCDAAKKKIMEACQDDDADIFFLSGGTQTNATVIDSILHSYEGVISVDSGHINTHEAGSIEFTEHKIINVPNHNGKLRADVLENFMENFLADGNNMHAVFPGLVYITFPTEFGT
;
A
#
# COMPACT_ATOMS: atom_id res chain seq x y z
N MET A 1 -23.79 19.13 -4.37
CA MET A 1 -22.94 19.38 -3.18
C MET A 1 -21.84 18.34 -3.23
N ILE A 2 -20.58 18.73 -3.12
CA ILE A 2 -19.46 17.79 -3.03
C ILE A 2 -19.26 17.50 -1.55
N SER A 3 -19.33 16.23 -1.14
CA SER A 3 -18.97 15.79 0.21
C SER A 3 -17.51 15.37 0.22
N LEU A 4 -16.77 15.78 1.23
CA LEU A 4 -15.38 15.41 1.49
C LEU A 4 -15.25 14.70 2.86
N ASP A 5 -16.35 14.13 3.36
CA ASP A 5 -16.39 13.49 4.67
C ASP A 5 -15.62 12.15 4.67
N CYS A 6 -15.60 11.48 3.53
CA CYS A 6 -14.98 10.16 3.40
C CYS A 6 -14.71 9.86 1.91
N ASP A 7 -13.60 9.21 1.63
CA ASP A 7 -13.17 8.85 0.25
C ASP A 7 -13.86 7.60 -0.30
N TYR A 8 -14.59 6.85 0.51
CA TYR A 8 -15.22 5.57 0.12
C TYR A 8 -16.75 5.53 0.25
N ASN A 9 -17.45 6.64 0.56
CA ASN A 9 -18.92 6.64 0.73
C ASN A 9 -19.69 7.14 -0.49
N ASN A 10 -19.02 7.50 -1.57
CA ASN A 10 -19.65 7.86 -2.82
C ASN A 10 -19.88 6.63 -3.71
N GLY A 11 -20.99 6.63 -4.43
CA GLY A 11 -21.27 5.60 -5.45
C GLY A 11 -20.33 5.71 -6.65
N ALA A 12 -20.32 4.66 -7.47
CA ALA A 12 -19.52 4.66 -8.69
C ALA A 12 -20.00 5.72 -9.70
N HIS A 13 -19.09 6.27 -10.48
CA HIS A 13 -19.43 7.19 -11.55
C HIS A 13 -20.45 6.57 -12.54
N PRO A 14 -21.47 7.32 -13.03
CA PRO A 14 -22.52 6.76 -13.87
C PRO A 14 -22.02 5.94 -15.10
N LYS A 15 -20.91 6.34 -15.72
CA LYS A 15 -20.31 5.58 -16.83
C LYS A 15 -19.76 4.21 -16.39
N VAL A 16 -19.28 4.08 -15.15
CA VAL A 16 -18.84 2.80 -14.60
C VAL A 16 -20.03 1.88 -14.39
N LEU A 17 -21.11 2.40 -13.78
CA LEU A 17 -22.35 1.65 -13.59
C LEU A 17 -22.96 1.21 -14.92
N GLN A 18 -23.01 2.10 -15.91
CA GLN A 18 -23.49 1.78 -17.24
C GLN A 18 -22.67 0.65 -17.88
N ARG A 19 -21.34 0.72 -17.78
CA ARG A 19 -20.47 -0.33 -18.33
C ARG A 19 -20.67 -1.68 -17.63
N LEU A 20 -20.86 -1.68 -16.31
CA LEU A 20 -21.19 -2.90 -15.57
C LEU A 20 -22.50 -3.51 -16.03
N ILE A 21 -23.54 -2.69 -16.30
CA ILE A 21 -24.82 -3.17 -16.83
C ILE A 21 -24.63 -3.80 -18.21
N GLU A 22 -23.90 -3.14 -19.10
CA GLU A 22 -23.65 -3.62 -20.48
C GLU A 22 -22.93 -4.96 -20.52
N THR A 23 -21.98 -5.18 -19.60
CA THR A 23 -21.13 -6.38 -19.59
C THR A 23 -21.61 -7.47 -18.62
N ASN A 24 -22.67 -7.22 -17.86
CA ASN A 24 -23.12 -8.11 -16.78
C ASN A 24 -23.46 -9.54 -17.21
N SER A 25 -23.87 -9.73 -18.47
CA SER A 25 -24.20 -11.05 -19.02
C SER A 25 -23.04 -11.75 -19.74
N GLU A 26 -21.90 -11.09 -19.83
CA GLU A 26 -20.73 -11.64 -20.50
C GLU A 26 -20.03 -12.69 -19.63
N ARG A 27 -19.54 -13.74 -20.28
CA ARG A 27 -18.69 -14.73 -19.61
C ARG A 27 -17.24 -14.40 -19.92
N THR A 28 -16.49 -14.04 -18.91
CA THR A 28 -15.08 -13.68 -19.01
C THR A 28 -14.18 -14.68 -18.29
N GLY A 29 -12.87 -14.57 -18.47
CA GLY A 29 -11.88 -15.30 -17.70
C GLY A 29 -11.96 -14.95 -16.21
N CYS A 30 -11.32 -15.74 -15.37
CA CYS A 30 -11.25 -15.55 -13.91
C CYS A 30 -9.86 -15.06 -13.49
N TYR A 31 -9.78 -14.57 -12.26
CA TYR A 31 -8.49 -14.26 -11.59
C TYR A 31 -7.64 -13.21 -12.31
N GLY A 32 -8.28 -12.24 -12.96
CA GLY A 32 -7.57 -11.18 -13.70
C GLY A 32 -7.05 -11.59 -15.08
N PHE A 33 -7.42 -12.77 -15.59
CA PHE A 33 -7.10 -13.27 -16.93
C PHE A 33 -8.27 -13.06 -17.88
N ASP A 34 -8.72 -11.82 -18.02
CA ASP A 34 -9.83 -11.43 -18.87
C ASP A 34 -9.50 -10.18 -19.71
N ILE A 35 -10.28 -9.96 -20.76
CA ILE A 35 -10.06 -8.87 -21.70
C ILE A 35 -10.15 -7.48 -21.07
N TYR A 36 -10.89 -7.33 -19.96
CA TYR A 36 -11.05 -6.05 -19.27
C TYR A 36 -9.83 -5.75 -18.40
N CYS A 37 -9.33 -6.75 -17.66
CA CYS A 37 -8.10 -6.65 -16.92
C CYS A 37 -6.91 -6.36 -17.85
N ASP A 38 -6.80 -7.06 -18.98
CA ASP A 38 -5.73 -6.81 -19.95
C ASP A 38 -5.79 -5.39 -20.53
N ALA A 39 -6.99 -4.92 -20.87
CA ALA A 39 -7.18 -3.56 -21.36
C ALA A 39 -6.88 -2.50 -20.28
N ALA A 40 -7.23 -2.77 -19.03
CA ALA A 40 -6.94 -1.88 -17.91
C ALA A 40 -5.44 -1.81 -17.62
N LYS A 41 -4.75 -2.95 -17.57
CA LYS A 41 -3.29 -3.02 -17.38
C LYS A 41 -2.55 -2.16 -18.41
N LYS A 42 -2.87 -2.31 -19.71
CA LYS A 42 -2.27 -1.50 -20.78
C LYS A 42 -2.45 0.01 -20.54
N LYS A 43 -3.66 0.44 -20.19
CA LYS A 43 -3.94 1.86 -19.91
C LYS A 43 -3.19 2.38 -18.69
N ILE A 44 -3.01 1.55 -17.67
CA ILE A 44 -2.25 1.92 -16.47
C ILE A 44 -0.77 2.05 -16.81
N MET A 45 -0.18 1.09 -17.56
CA MET A 45 1.20 1.14 -18.02
C MET A 45 1.46 2.39 -18.87
N GLU A 46 0.57 2.69 -19.83
CA GLU A 46 0.61 3.92 -20.62
C GLU A 46 0.58 5.19 -19.75
N ALA A 47 -0.31 5.23 -18.74
CA ALA A 47 -0.43 6.38 -17.84
C ALA A 47 0.78 6.54 -16.91
N CYS A 48 1.39 5.44 -16.49
CA CYS A 48 2.60 5.43 -15.68
C CYS A 48 3.87 5.65 -16.50
N GLN A 49 3.79 5.59 -17.82
CA GLN A 49 4.93 5.64 -18.76
C GLN A 49 5.98 4.55 -18.45
N ASP A 50 5.49 3.37 -18.09
CA ASP A 50 6.31 2.21 -17.74
C ASP A 50 5.71 0.96 -18.37
N ASP A 51 6.33 0.49 -19.45
CA ASP A 51 5.88 -0.68 -20.19
C ASP A 51 6.29 -2.02 -19.55
N ASP A 52 7.19 -1.97 -18.56
CA ASP A 52 7.69 -3.14 -17.84
C ASP A 52 7.01 -3.34 -16.47
N ALA A 53 6.05 -2.47 -16.11
CA ALA A 53 5.35 -2.56 -14.84
C ALA A 53 4.43 -3.77 -14.75
N ASP A 54 4.51 -4.51 -13.65
CA ASP A 54 3.53 -5.55 -13.29
C ASP A 54 2.33 -4.93 -12.57
N ILE A 55 1.12 -5.18 -13.09
CA ILE A 55 -0.13 -4.62 -12.56
C ILE A 55 -0.98 -5.71 -11.95
N PHE A 56 -1.33 -5.54 -10.68
CA PHE A 56 -2.22 -6.44 -9.92
C PHE A 56 -3.46 -5.68 -9.45
N PHE A 57 -4.63 -6.33 -9.50
CA PHE A 57 -5.89 -5.79 -8.99
C PHE A 57 -6.25 -6.49 -7.70
N LEU A 58 -6.40 -5.71 -6.62
CA LEU A 58 -6.78 -6.19 -5.29
C LEU A 58 -8.06 -5.46 -4.82
N SER A 59 -8.72 -5.98 -3.80
CA SER A 59 -10.05 -5.49 -3.40
C SER A 59 -10.02 -4.19 -2.59
N GLY A 60 -8.86 -3.78 -2.08
CA GLY A 60 -8.74 -2.55 -1.28
C GLY A 60 -7.32 -2.28 -0.79
N GLY A 61 -7.09 -1.07 -0.29
CA GLY A 61 -5.76 -0.60 0.14
C GLY A 61 -5.17 -1.45 1.27
N THR A 62 -5.96 -1.77 2.28
CA THR A 62 -5.52 -2.60 3.41
C THR A 62 -5.06 -4.00 2.95
N GLN A 63 -5.82 -4.66 2.06
CA GLN A 63 -5.40 -5.93 1.49
C GLN A 63 -4.12 -5.76 0.65
N THR A 64 -4.02 -4.67 -0.10
CA THR A 64 -2.83 -4.39 -0.90
C THR A 64 -1.60 -4.24 -0.02
N ASN A 65 -1.66 -3.43 1.02
CA ASN A 65 -0.56 -3.22 1.95
C ASN A 65 -0.14 -4.53 2.62
N ALA A 66 -1.08 -5.28 3.16
CA ALA A 66 -0.79 -6.57 3.79
C ALA A 66 -0.13 -7.56 2.81
N THR A 67 -0.70 -7.71 1.61
CA THR A 67 -0.18 -8.64 0.59
C THR A 67 1.23 -8.25 0.13
N VAL A 68 1.45 -6.96 -0.16
CA VAL A 68 2.75 -6.49 -0.65
C VAL A 68 3.82 -6.63 0.43
N ILE A 69 3.54 -6.18 1.65
CA ILE A 69 4.49 -6.25 2.76
C ILE A 69 4.86 -7.69 3.07
N ASP A 70 3.87 -8.57 3.21
CA ASP A 70 4.08 -10.00 3.47
C ASP A 70 4.86 -10.71 2.35
N SER A 71 4.64 -10.32 1.09
CA SER A 71 5.33 -10.92 -0.05
C SER A 71 6.81 -10.53 -0.17
N ILE A 72 7.21 -9.40 0.42
CA ILE A 72 8.56 -8.84 0.32
C ILE A 72 9.42 -9.23 1.52
N LEU A 73 8.83 -9.24 2.72
CA LEU A 73 9.57 -9.41 3.96
C LEU A 73 9.80 -10.89 4.31
N HIS A 74 10.96 -11.18 4.88
CA HIS A 74 11.18 -12.44 5.59
C HIS A 74 10.55 -12.40 6.98
N SER A 75 10.27 -13.58 7.56
CA SER A 75 9.58 -13.70 8.86
C SER A 75 10.27 -13.00 10.04
N TYR A 76 11.56 -12.69 9.93
CA TYR A 76 12.32 -11.95 10.94
C TYR A 76 12.42 -10.44 10.64
N GLU A 77 11.81 -9.98 9.56
CA GLU A 77 11.86 -8.60 9.11
C GLU A 77 10.57 -7.84 9.44
N GLY A 78 10.70 -6.53 9.55
CA GLY A 78 9.59 -5.61 9.76
C GLY A 78 9.63 -4.43 8.80
N VAL A 79 8.53 -3.70 8.76
CA VAL A 79 8.36 -2.53 7.91
C VAL A 79 8.52 -1.25 8.71
N ILE A 80 9.43 -0.36 8.28
CA ILE A 80 9.56 0.98 8.86
C ILE A 80 8.40 1.85 8.35
N SER A 81 7.72 2.49 9.26
CA SER A 81 6.70 3.51 8.97
C SER A 81 6.81 4.65 9.97
N VAL A 82 6.39 5.84 9.57
CA VAL A 82 6.17 6.90 10.56
C VAL A 82 5.02 6.53 11.49
N ASP A 83 5.06 7.02 12.71
CA ASP A 83 4.04 6.77 13.74
C ASP A 83 2.62 7.18 13.31
N SER A 84 2.49 8.15 12.40
CA SER A 84 1.23 8.57 11.78
C SER A 84 0.89 7.85 10.46
N GLY A 85 1.70 6.89 10.01
CA GLY A 85 1.48 6.20 8.74
C GLY A 85 0.17 5.39 8.73
N HIS A 86 -0.45 5.25 7.56
CA HIS A 86 -1.76 4.61 7.40
C HIS A 86 -1.78 3.18 7.96
N ILE A 87 -0.78 2.36 7.65
CA ILE A 87 -0.67 0.97 8.15
C ILE A 87 -0.61 0.89 9.68
N ASN A 88 -0.13 1.95 10.34
CA ASN A 88 0.01 2.02 11.78
C ASN A 88 -1.26 2.51 12.49
N THR A 89 -2.06 3.34 11.83
CA THR A 89 -3.16 4.09 12.47
C THR A 89 -4.55 3.74 11.96
N HIS A 90 -4.71 3.22 10.74
CA HIS A 90 -5.99 3.09 10.06
C HIS A 90 -6.29 1.68 9.48
N GLU A 91 -5.47 0.68 9.77
CA GLU A 91 -5.63 -0.67 9.19
C GLU A 91 -5.91 -1.79 10.21
N ALA A 92 -6.25 -1.43 11.44
CA ALA A 92 -6.70 -2.37 12.47
C ALA A 92 -5.77 -3.59 12.69
N GLY A 93 -4.46 -3.40 12.60
CA GLY A 93 -3.47 -4.47 12.81
C GLY A 93 -3.34 -5.43 11.62
N SER A 94 -3.63 -4.98 10.39
CA SER A 94 -3.53 -5.82 9.19
C SER A 94 -2.12 -6.31 8.91
N ILE A 95 -1.10 -5.53 9.24
CA ILE A 95 0.31 -5.89 9.06
C ILE A 95 0.76 -6.87 10.15
N GLU A 96 0.37 -6.63 11.40
CA GLU A 96 0.66 -7.54 12.50
C GLU A 96 -0.03 -8.90 12.31
N PHE A 97 -1.18 -8.94 11.63
CA PHE A 97 -1.84 -10.18 11.24
C PHE A 97 -0.99 -11.03 10.29
N THR A 98 -0.13 -10.42 9.46
CA THR A 98 0.85 -11.13 8.62
C THR A 98 2.14 -11.50 9.37
N GLU A 99 2.15 -11.37 10.71
CA GLU A 99 3.28 -11.66 11.60
C GLU A 99 4.46 -10.69 11.47
N HIS A 100 4.30 -9.60 10.71
CA HIS A 100 5.34 -8.58 10.56
C HIS A 100 5.14 -7.42 11.54
N LYS A 101 6.25 -6.94 12.07
CA LYS A 101 6.27 -5.79 12.97
C LYS A 101 6.30 -4.49 12.17
N ILE A 102 5.46 -3.53 12.57
CA ILE A 102 5.64 -2.14 12.17
C ILE A 102 6.70 -1.51 13.09
N ILE A 103 7.79 -1.03 12.50
CA ILE A 103 8.89 -0.35 13.17
C ILE A 103 8.63 1.16 13.04
N ASN A 104 8.20 1.76 14.15
CA ASN A 104 7.81 3.17 14.15
C ASN A 104 9.02 4.10 14.23
N VAL A 105 9.04 5.10 13.38
CA VAL A 105 9.97 6.23 13.44
C VAL A 105 9.18 7.55 13.55
N PRO A 106 9.76 8.60 14.14
CA PRO A 106 9.07 9.88 14.29
C PRO A 106 8.69 10.50 12.94
N ASN A 107 7.47 11.02 12.83
CA ASN A 107 7.07 11.82 11.69
C ASN A 107 7.50 13.29 11.82
N HIS A 108 7.61 13.98 10.70
CA HIS A 108 7.69 15.42 10.62
C HIS A 108 6.56 15.95 9.75
N ASN A 109 5.51 16.44 10.37
CA ASN A 109 4.29 16.89 9.70
C ASN A 109 3.70 15.77 8.79
N GLY A 110 3.62 14.55 9.32
CA GLY A 110 3.15 13.35 8.61
C GLY A 110 4.19 12.67 7.70
N LYS A 111 5.31 13.31 7.42
CA LYS A 111 6.33 12.81 6.47
C LYS A 111 7.45 12.07 7.16
N LEU A 112 7.96 11.03 6.49
CA LEU A 112 9.24 10.43 6.81
C LEU A 112 10.35 11.29 6.21
N ARG A 113 11.27 11.74 7.06
CA ARG A 113 12.47 12.47 6.63
C ARG A 113 13.63 11.49 6.42
N ALA A 114 14.43 11.75 5.40
CA ALA A 114 15.57 10.91 5.08
C ALA A 114 16.59 10.84 6.23
N ASP A 115 16.87 11.99 6.88
CA ASP A 115 17.79 12.06 8.03
C ASP A 115 17.30 11.28 9.26
N VAL A 116 15.97 11.18 9.47
CA VAL A 116 15.38 10.36 10.54
C VAL A 116 15.59 8.88 10.23
N LEU A 117 15.36 8.48 8.99
CA LEU A 117 15.56 7.09 8.56
C LEU A 117 17.04 6.70 8.63
N GLU A 118 17.93 7.55 8.13
CA GLU A 118 19.37 7.34 8.15
C GLU A 118 19.88 7.15 9.59
N ASN A 119 19.54 8.08 10.49
CA ASN A 119 19.92 7.98 11.90
C ASN A 119 19.36 6.73 12.58
N PHE A 120 18.11 6.34 12.26
CA PHE A 120 17.54 5.09 12.76
C PHE A 120 18.36 3.88 12.31
N MET A 121 18.69 3.79 11.01
CA MET A 121 19.43 2.67 10.45
C MET A 121 20.88 2.62 10.96
N GLU A 122 21.56 3.77 11.08
CA GLU A 122 22.91 3.85 11.65
C GLU A 122 22.93 3.34 13.10
N ASN A 123 21.99 3.78 13.93
CA ASN A 123 21.87 3.32 15.31
C ASN A 123 21.54 1.82 15.40
N PHE A 124 20.63 1.34 14.56
CA PHE A 124 20.28 -0.07 14.51
C PHE A 124 21.49 -0.94 14.11
N LEU A 125 22.25 -0.54 13.10
CA LEU A 125 23.41 -1.30 12.63
C LEU A 125 24.61 -1.20 13.59
N ALA A 126 24.74 -0.12 14.35
CA ALA A 126 25.77 0.06 15.36
C ALA A 126 25.50 -0.72 16.66
N ASP A 127 24.26 -1.12 16.92
CA ASP A 127 23.91 -1.93 18.09
C ASP A 127 24.46 -3.36 17.94
N GLY A 128 25.40 -3.76 18.77
CA GLY A 128 25.97 -5.11 18.79
C GLY A 128 24.95 -6.22 19.09
N ASN A 129 23.73 -5.87 19.54
CA ASN A 129 22.64 -6.79 19.84
C ASN A 129 21.52 -6.76 18.76
N ASN A 130 21.70 -6.08 17.64
CA ASN A 130 20.68 -5.93 16.60
C ASN A 130 20.13 -7.27 16.08
N MET A 131 20.92 -8.34 16.15
CA MET A 131 20.51 -9.69 15.77
C MET A 131 19.36 -10.28 16.62
N HIS A 132 19.05 -9.67 17.75
CA HIS A 132 17.93 -10.04 18.63
C HIS A 132 16.67 -9.17 18.38
N ALA A 133 16.76 -8.20 17.51
CA ALA A 133 15.66 -7.32 17.13
C ALA A 133 15.08 -7.73 15.76
N VAL A 134 13.85 -7.28 15.50
CA VAL A 134 13.27 -7.42 14.15
C VAL A 134 14.06 -6.55 13.19
N PHE A 135 14.55 -7.14 12.11
CA PHE A 135 15.37 -6.44 11.12
C PHE A 135 14.50 -5.53 10.23
N PRO A 136 14.88 -4.27 10.01
CA PRO A 136 14.13 -3.36 9.13
C PRO A 136 14.37 -3.75 7.65
N GLY A 137 13.38 -4.41 7.03
CA GLY A 137 13.47 -4.95 5.68
C GLY A 137 12.78 -4.09 4.61
N LEU A 138 11.86 -3.20 5.00
CA LEU A 138 11.06 -2.39 4.07
C LEU A 138 10.78 -1.02 4.67
N VAL A 139 10.62 -0.02 3.81
CA VAL A 139 10.13 1.32 4.18
C VAL A 139 8.79 1.56 3.51
N TYR A 140 7.77 1.89 4.33
CA TYR A 140 6.44 2.26 3.87
C TYR A 140 6.23 3.77 3.97
N ILE A 141 5.71 4.36 2.90
CA ILE A 141 5.39 5.79 2.82
C ILE A 141 3.94 5.96 2.37
N THR A 142 3.15 6.70 3.14
CA THR A 142 1.81 7.14 2.74
C THR A 142 1.92 8.41 1.89
N PHE A 143 1.26 8.44 0.72
CA PHE A 143 1.22 9.62 -0.15
C PHE A 143 -0.17 9.80 -0.78
N PRO A 144 -0.85 10.96 -0.54
CA PRO A 144 -0.50 11.99 0.43
C PRO A 144 -0.47 11.47 1.86
N THR A 145 0.16 12.23 2.79
CA THR A 145 0.21 11.82 4.19
C THR A 145 -1.16 11.91 4.86
N GLU A 146 -1.34 11.26 6.03
CA GLU A 146 -2.57 11.36 6.83
C GLU A 146 -2.89 12.80 7.28
N PHE A 147 -1.93 13.71 7.19
CA PHE A 147 -2.13 15.14 7.49
C PHE A 147 -2.40 15.97 6.24
N GLY A 148 -2.52 15.34 5.07
CA GLY A 148 -2.76 16.02 3.80
C GLY A 148 -1.55 16.83 3.29
N THR A 149 -0.34 16.43 3.64
CA THR A 149 0.91 17.15 3.30
C THR A 149 1.79 16.39 2.33
#